data_ceba65417784a2572ca571de7fb6ce4c
#
_entry.id   ceba65417784a2572ca571de7fb6ce4c
#
_cell.length_a   1.000
_cell.length_b   1.000
_cell.length_c   1.000
_cell.angle_alpha   90.00
_cell.angle_beta   90.00
_cell.angle_gamma   90.00
#
_symmetry.space_group_name_H-M   'P 1'
#
loop_
_entity.id
_entity.type
_entity.pdbx_description
1 polymer ?
#
loop_
_entity_poly.entity_id
_entity_poly.type
_entity_poly.pdbx_seq_one_letter_code
_entity_poly.pdbx_strand_id
1 'polypeptide(L)'
;MIGCFCIGTNQVDLLAAARAGIAVFNSPFSNSRSVAELVIAEIVALSRQLCDRTREMREGIWNKVSKGCWEIRGKTLGVSFSISFFLD
;
A
#
# COMPACT_ATOMS: atom_id res chain seq x y z
N MET A 1 -18.67 6.91 21.87
CA MET A 1 -18.24 7.23 20.51
C MET A 1 -16.81 6.73 20.32
N ILE A 2 -16.55 6.03 19.22
CA ILE A 2 -15.20 5.56 18.81
C ILE A 2 -14.85 6.21 17.50
N GLY A 3 -13.63 6.77 17.40
CA GLY A 3 -13.10 7.34 16.16
C GLY A 3 -11.90 6.52 15.66
N CYS A 4 -11.98 6.02 14.41
CA CYS A 4 -10.90 5.34 13.73
C CYS A 4 -10.21 6.34 12.80
N PHE A 5 -8.98 6.75 13.11
CA PHE A 5 -8.19 7.69 12.31
C PHE A 5 -7.56 7.02 11.08
N CYS A 6 -8.33 6.16 10.40
CA CYS A 6 -7.94 5.37 9.22
C CYS A 6 -9.18 5.01 8.40
N ILE A 7 -8.98 4.37 7.25
CA ILE A 7 -10.08 3.90 6.41
C ILE A 7 -10.74 2.66 7.01
N GLY A 8 -9.93 1.68 7.43
CA GLY A 8 -10.43 0.43 7.98
C GLY A 8 -11.06 0.57 9.37
N THR A 9 -12.01 -0.29 9.68
CA THR A 9 -12.66 -0.41 11.00
C THR A 9 -12.44 -1.79 11.63
N ASN A 10 -11.54 -2.58 11.08
CA ASN A 10 -11.26 -3.96 11.50
C ASN A 10 -10.72 -4.10 12.92
N GLN A 11 -10.18 -3.03 13.51
CA GLN A 11 -9.75 -2.97 14.92
C GLN A 11 -10.90 -2.75 15.91
N VAL A 12 -12.14 -2.59 15.44
CA VAL A 12 -13.33 -2.37 16.27
C VAL A 12 -14.34 -3.46 15.99
N ASP A 13 -14.86 -4.09 17.04
CA ASP A 13 -16.03 -4.95 16.94
C ASP A 13 -17.29 -4.09 16.74
N LEU A 14 -17.65 -3.91 15.47
CA LEU A 14 -18.79 -3.07 15.07
C LEU A 14 -20.11 -3.59 15.62
N LEU A 15 -20.25 -4.92 15.75
CA LEU A 15 -21.47 -5.52 16.25
C LEU A 15 -21.62 -5.29 17.76
N ALA A 16 -20.55 -5.45 18.52
CA ALA A 16 -20.53 -5.13 19.94
C ALA A 16 -20.77 -3.64 20.19
N ALA A 17 -20.13 -2.77 19.39
CA ALA A 17 -20.36 -1.34 19.47
C ALA A 17 -21.83 -0.97 19.21
N ALA A 18 -22.44 -1.54 18.17
CA ALA A 18 -23.84 -1.31 17.85
C ALA A 18 -24.78 -1.78 18.98
N ARG A 19 -24.54 -2.95 19.54
CA ARG A 19 -25.33 -3.47 20.70
C ARG A 19 -25.19 -2.60 21.93
N ALA A 20 -24.05 -1.97 22.12
CA ALA A 20 -23.81 -1.04 23.23
C ALA A 20 -24.28 0.40 22.94
N GLY A 21 -24.87 0.66 21.78
CA GLY A 21 -25.28 2.01 21.36
C GLY A 21 -24.10 2.97 21.12
N ILE A 22 -22.92 2.44 20.80
CA ILE A 22 -21.72 3.23 20.59
C ILE A 22 -21.55 3.52 19.09
N ALA A 23 -21.60 4.79 18.71
CA ALA A 23 -21.33 5.21 17.35
C ALA A 23 -19.83 5.06 17.01
N VAL A 24 -19.52 4.49 15.84
CA VAL A 24 -18.16 4.32 15.31
C VAL A 24 -18.02 5.14 14.04
N PHE A 25 -16.98 5.93 13.97
CA PHE A 25 -16.62 6.77 12.83
C PHE A 25 -15.24 6.41 12.31
N ASN A 26 -15.06 6.51 11.01
CA ASN A 26 -13.75 6.37 10.35
C ASN A 26 -13.45 7.58 9.47
N SER A 27 -12.27 7.59 8.85
CA SER A 27 -11.85 8.62 7.90
C SER A 27 -11.61 7.99 6.52
N PRO A 28 -12.67 7.74 5.72
CA PRO A 28 -12.61 6.85 4.56
C PRO A 28 -11.79 7.40 3.38
N PHE A 29 -11.50 8.70 3.35
CA PHE A 29 -10.82 9.34 2.22
C PHE A 29 -9.50 10.03 2.60
N SER A 30 -9.06 9.94 3.85
CA SER A 30 -7.96 10.75 4.38
C SER A 30 -6.60 10.45 3.75
N ASN A 31 -6.34 9.21 3.33
CA ASN A 31 -5.05 8.77 2.81
C ASN A 31 -5.09 8.09 1.43
N SER A 32 -6.23 8.12 0.73
CA SER A 32 -6.39 7.45 -0.56
C SER A 32 -5.36 7.92 -1.59
N ARG A 33 -5.10 9.22 -1.64
CA ARG A 33 -4.09 9.79 -2.54
C ARG A 33 -2.69 9.32 -2.16
N SER A 34 -2.34 9.36 -0.89
CA SER A 34 -1.01 8.94 -0.41
C SER A 34 -0.72 7.49 -0.77
N VAL A 35 -1.71 6.60 -0.61
CA VAL A 35 -1.59 5.20 -1.01
C VAL A 35 -1.41 5.07 -2.52
N ALA A 36 -2.20 5.78 -3.32
CA ALA A 36 -2.11 5.73 -4.78
C ALA A 36 -0.73 6.20 -5.27
N GLU A 37 -0.23 7.31 -4.74
CA GLU A 37 1.09 7.84 -5.09
C GLU A 37 2.22 6.88 -4.71
N LEU A 38 2.13 6.26 -3.52
CA LEU A 38 3.11 5.27 -3.08
C LEU A 38 3.12 4.05 -3.99
N VAL A 39 1.96 3.50 -4.34
CA VAL A 39 1.84 2.34 -5.24
C VAL A 39 2.45 2.66 -6.62
N ILE A 40 2.19 3.84 -7.18
CA ILE A 40 2.80 4.24 -8.45
C ILE A 40 4.32 4.35 -8.32
N ALA A 41 4.82 4.93 -7.23
CA ALA A 41 6.26 5.03 -6.97
C ALA A 41 6.91 3.64 -6.87
N GLU A 42 6.29 2.70 -6.16
CA GLU A 42 6.75 1.32 -6.02
C GLU A 42 6.77 0.59 -7.37
N ILE A 43 5.74 0.76 -8.21
CA ILE A 43 5.70 0.16 -9.55
C ILE A 43 6.87 0.66 -10.40
N VAL A 44 7.14 1.97 -10.38
CA VAL A 44 8.28 2.54 -11.12
C VAL A 44 9.59 2.02 -10.55
N ALA A 45 9.76 2.01 -9.23
CA ALA A 45 10.97 1.53 -8.56
C ALA A 45 11.26 0.06 -8.88
N LEU A 46 10.26 -0.80 -8.86
CA LEU A 46 10.36 -2.21 -9.21
C LEU A 46 10.68 -2.39 -10.71
N SER A 47 9.95 -1.69 -11.58
CA SER A 47 10.13 -1.80 -13.04
C SER A 47 11.54 -1.36 -13.49
N ARG A 48 12.18 -0.48 -12.74
CA ARG A 48 13.50 0.05 -13.02
C ARG A 48 14.61 -0.56 -12.14
N GLN A 49 14.27 -1.53 -11.28
CA GLN A 49 15.21 -2.18 -10.35
C GLN A 49 15.95 -1.18 -9.45
N LEU A 50 15.27 -0.11 -9.02
CA LEU A 50 15.89 0.99 -8.29
C LEU A 50 16.53 0.52 -6.98
N CYS A 51 15.85 -0.35 -6.23
CA CYS A 51 16.35 -0.86 -4.95
C CYS A 51 17.60 -1.72 -5.13
N ASP A 52 17.63 -2.54 -6.18
CA ASP A 52 18.81 -3.38 -6.49
C ASP A 52 20.00 -2.51 -6.87
N ARG A 53 19.80 -1.52 -7.74
CA ARG A 53 20.87 -0.57 -8.12
C ARG A 53 21.37 0.22 -6.92
N THR A 54 20.49 0.62 -6.02
CA THR A 54 20.87 1.34 -4.79
C THR A 54 21.71 0.45 -3.86
N ARG A 55 21.35 -0.82 -3.70
CA ARG A 55 22.12 -1.78 -2.92
C ARG A 55 23.51 -1.98 -3.51
N GLU A 56 23.60 -2.28 -4.80
CA GLU A 56 24.85 -2.47 -5.51
C GLU A 56 25.79 -1.25 -5.38
N MET A 57 25.24 -0.05 -5.54
CA MET A 57 26.04 1.18 -5.39
C MET A 57 26.59 1.34 -3.96
N ARG A 58 25.85 0.95 -2.94
CA ARG A 58 26.35 0.96 -1.55
C ARG A 58 27.46 -0.06 -1.33
N GLU A 59 27.46 -1.15 -2.09
CA GLU A 59 28.51 -2.17 -2.08
C GLU A 59 29.68 -1.82 -3.01
N GLY A 60 29.68 -0.63 -3.62
CA GLY A 60 30.71 -0.17 -4.54
C GLY A 60 30.64 -0.82 -5.94
N ILE A 61 29.52 -1.47 -6.26
CA ILE A 61 29.32 -2.14 -7.55
C ILE A 61 28.63 -1.19 -8.53
N TRP A 62 29.33 -0.85 -9.61
CA TRP A 62 28.75 -0.08 -10.72
C TRP A 62 28.17 -1.03 -11.78
N ASN A 63 26.86 -1.22 -11.76
CA ASN A 63 26.17 -2.11 -12.68
C ASN A 63 25.17 -1.32 -13.56
N LYS A 64 25.65 -0.83 -14.72
CA LYS A 64 24.82 -0.12 -15.69
C LYS A 64 24.18 -1.10 -16.68
N VAL A 65 23.22 -1.89 -16.22
CA VAL A 65 22.50 -2.87 -17.03
C VAL A 65 21.02 -2.57 -17.05
N SER A 66 20.41 -2.58 -18.24
CA SER A 66 18.97 -2.38 -18.44
C SER A 66 18.20 -3.69 -18.61
N LYS A 67 18.88 -4.83 -18.54
CA LYS A 67 18.23 -6.14 -18.65
C LYS A 67 17.23 -6.33 -17.51
N GLY A 68 15.99 -6.66 -17.86
CA GLY A 68 14.91 -6.83 -16.87
C GLY A 68 14.30 -5.52 -16.36
N CYS A 69 14.71 -4.38 -16.92
CA CYS A 69 14.06 -3.10 -16.65
C CYS A 69 13.00 -2.81 -17.72
N TRP A 70 11.89 -2.20 -17.29
CA TRP A 70 10.77 -1.89 -18.15
C TRP A 70 10.28 -0.45 -17.93
N GLU A 71 9.70 0.12 -18.97
CA GLU A 71 8.90 1.35 -18.84
C GLU A 71 7.46 1.00 -18.52
N ILE A 72 6.83 1.76 -17.65
CA ILE A 72 5.42 1.53 -17.28
C ILE A 72 4.44 2.08 -18.31
N ARG A 73 4.91 2.96 -19.20
CA ARG A 73 4.08 3.53 -20.26
C ARG A 73 3.45 2.43 -21.13
N GLY A 74 2.16 2.53 -21.38
CA GLY A 74 1.41 1.58 -22.20
C GLY A 74 1.15 0.22 -21.55
N LYS A 75 1.50 0.05 -20.27
CA LYS A 75 1.18 -1.15 -19.50
C LYS A 75 -0.18 -1.03 -18.82
N THR A 76 -0.80 -2.16 -18.55
CA THR A 76 -2.04 -2.24 -17.79
C THR A 76 -1.73 -2.63 -16.36
N LEU A 77 -2.23 -1.87 -15.38
CA LEU A 77 -2.13 -2.18 -13.97
C LEU A 77 -3.40 -2.88 -13.51
N GLY A 78 -3.24 -4.10 -12.99
CA GLY A 78 -4.28 -4.77 -12.23
C GLY A 78 -4.10 -4.47 -10.74
N VAL A 79 -5.17 -4.07 -10.06
CA VAL A 79 -5.16 -3.85 -8.61
C VAL A 79 -6.17 -4.82 -7.99
N SER A 80 -5.69 -5.64 -7.06
CA SER A 80 -6.54 -6.51 -6.25
C SER A 80 -6.33 -6.17 -4.78
N PHE A 81 -7.41 -5.98 -4.05
CA PHE A 81 -7.37 -5.73 -2.62
C PHE A 81 -8.03 -6.90 -1.89
N SER A 82 -7.29 -7.52 -0.99
CA SER A 82 -7.80 -8.62 -0.16
C SER A 82 -7.60 -8.27 1.31
N ILE A 83 -8.68 -8.40 2.10
CA ILE A 83 -8.61 -8.33 3.56
C ILE A 83 -8.69 -9.77 4.07
N SER A 84 -7.59 -10.27 4.62
CA SER A 84 -7.58 -11.55 5.31
C SER A 84 -7.83 -11.31 6.80
N PHE A 85 -8.92 -11.85 7.32
CA PHE A 85 -9.14 -11.94 8.76
C PHE A 85 -8.55 -13.27 9.22
N PHE A 86 -7.53 -13.20 10.06
CA PHE A 86 -7.15 -14.36 10.86
C PHE A 86 -8.10 -14.39 12.06
N LEU A 87 -9.01 -15.33 12.07
CA LEU A 87 -9.77 -15.70 13.26
C LEU A 87 -8.90 -16.75 13.98
N ASP A 88 -8.27 -16.35 15.07
CA ASP A 88 -7.71 -17.27 16.06
C ASP A 88 -8.83 -17.78 16.96
#